data_bff3654ca24733f88faa31c038686b5d
#
_entry.id   bff3654ca24733f88faa31c038686b5d
#
_cell.length_a   1.000
_cell.length_b   1.000
_cell.length_c   1.000
_cell.angle_alpha   90.00
_cell.angle_beta   90.00
_cell.angle_gamma   90.00
#
_symmetry.space_group_name_H-M   'P 1'
#
loop_
_entity.id
_entity.type
_entity.pdbx_description
1 polymer ?
#
loop_
_entity_poly.entity_id
_entity_poly.type
_entity_poly.pdbx_seq_one_letter_code
_entity_poly.pdbx_strand_id
1 'polypeptide(L)'
;MKIPKLTLVATNLLILLPIVVGLILWDQIPDRVPIHFDINGHPNGWGGKFFGIIGIPLILLAVQLFYQGTILITTKLASEKVKLSPQITEIALWLMPVILLLAEGVVLSTALGNSGTAKIGRYVCLIPGAVITVVGNYLPKCRQNPYVGIKVPWTLADKDNWAYTHRVGGWVWTIGGLLGMLFAFLDWTVALVSVIALVVIIPIVASYIYSRRKRAK
;
A
#
# COMPACT_ATOMS: atom_id res chain seq x y z
N MET A 1 -17.03 4.75 15.75
CA MET A 1 -15.57 4.55 15.94
C MET A 1 -14.92 5.90 16.04
N LYS A 2 -14.07 6.16 17.05
CA LYS A 2 -13.28 7.39 17.12
C LYS A 2 -11.84 7.02 16.80
N ILE A 3 -11.30 7.56 15.71
CA ILE A 3 -9.86 7.45 15.41
C ILE A 3 -9.14 8.38 16.39
N PRO A 4 -8.07 7.92 17.07
CA PRO A 4 -7.30 8.79 17.94
C PRO A 4 -6.77 10.01 17.17
N LYS A 5 -6.96 11.21 17.71
CA LYS A 5 -6.43 12.43 17.09
C LYS A 5 -4.91 12.34 16.92
N LEU A 6 -4.24 11.68 17.83
CA LEU A 6 -2.80 11.45 17.77
C LEU A 6 -2.40 10.67 16.52
N THR A 7 -3.14 9.61 16.13
CA THR A 7 -2.89 8.85 14.90
C THR A 7 -3.01 9.74 13.66
N LEU A 8 -4.05 10.59 13.58
CA LEU A 8 -4.23 11.50 12.46
C LEU A 8 -3.08 12.51 12.34
N VAL A 9 -2.66 13.09 13.44
CA VAL A 9 -1.56 14.07 13.47
C VAL A 9 -0.22 13.37 13.18
N ALA A 10 0.08 12.27 13.85
CA ALA A 10 1.35 11.57 13.71
C ALA A 10 1.57 11.07 12.27
N THR A 11 0.55 10.53 11.62
CA THR A 11 0.66 10.07 10.22
C THR A 11 0.93 11.21 9.24
N ASN A 12 0.36 12.40 9.47
CA ASN A 12 0.64 13.58 8.65
C ASN A 12 2.04 14.14 8.90
N LEU A 13 2.49 14.19 10.17
CA LEU A 13 3.84 14.65 10.51
C LEU A 13 4.92 13.72 9.91
N LEU A 14 4.68 12.42 9.90
CA LEU A 14 5.59 11.47 9.26
C LEU A 14 5.71 11.67 7.73
N ILE A 15 4.63 12.07 7.06
CA ILE A 15 4.66 12.41 5.62
C ILE A 15 5.50 13.68 5.37
N LEU A 16 5.51 14.61 6.31
CA LEU A 16 6.31 15.84 6.21
C LEU A 16 7.79 15.64 6.57
N LEU A 17 8.13 14.57 7.28
CA LEU A 17 9.51 14.32 7.73
C LEU A 17 10.53 14.28 6.59
N PRO A 18 10.29 13.64 5.43
CA PRO A 18 11.21 13.66 4.30
C PRO A 18 11.50 15.07 3.78
N ILE A 19 10.51 15.98 3.80
CA ILE A 19 10.72 17.38 3.41
C ILE A 19 11.74 18.02 4.35
N VAL A 20 11.60 17.82 5.67
CA VAL A 20 12.52 18.40 6.66
C VAL A 20 13.95 17.87 6.42
N VAL A 21 14.09 16.55 6.23
CA VAL A 21 15.40 15.94 5.93
C VAL A 21 15.97 16.48 4.62
N GLY A 22 15.14 16.56 3.58
CA GLY A 22 15.55 17.07 2.27
C GLY A 22 15.96 18.54 2.30
N LEU A 23 15.30 19.37 3.13
CA LEU A 23 15.71 20.78 3.33
C LEU A 23 17.03 20.90 4.08
N ILE A 24 17.29 20.04 5.08
CA ILE A 24 18.59 20.01 5.79
C ILE A 24 19.72 19.62 4.84
N LEU A 25 19.47 18.69 3.93
CA LEU A 25 20.46 18.18 2.97
C LEU A 25 20.43 18.92 1.63
N TRP A 26 19.68 20.03 1.53
CA TRP A 26 19.36 20.69 0.26
C TRP A 26 20.57 20.95 -0.61
N ASP A 27 21.62 21.50 -0.08
CA ASP A 27 22.83 21.85 -0.85
C ASP A 27 23.66 20.65 -1.32
N GLN A 28 23.42 19.47 -0.71
CA GLN A 28 24.08 18.22 -1.08
C GLN A 28 23.30 17.42 -2.14
N ILE A 29 22.02 17.74 -2.33
CA ILE A 29 21.15 17.04 -3.27
C ILE A 29 21.32 17.67 -4.66
N PRO A 30 21.53 16.88 -5.73
CA PRO A 30 21.66 17.40 -7.09
C PRO A 30 20.34 17.97 -7.62
N ASP A 31 20.40 18.80 -8.67
CA ASP A 31 19.22 19.44 -9.28
C ASP A 31 18.19 18.46 -9.85
N ARG A 32 18.63 17.24 -10.20
CA ARG A 32 17.78 16.15 -10.64
C ARG A 32 17.91 14.97 -9.69
N VAL A 33 16.78 14.48 -9.22
CA VAL A 33 16.70 13.33 -8.32
C VAL A 33 15.92 12.20 -8.98
N PRO A 34 16.21 10.93 -8.66
CA PRO A 34 15.43 9.81 -9.15
C PRO A 34 14.04 9.82 -8.51
N ILE A 35 13.01 9.71 -9.33
CA ILE A 35 11.60 9.65 -8.88
C ILE A 35 10.91 8.36 -9.28
N HIS A 36 11.58 7.52 -10.08
CA HIS A 36 11.11 6.21 -10.48
C HIS A 36 12.28 5.25 -10.62
N PHE A 37 12.08 4.00 -10.23
CA PHE A 37 13.06 2.92 -10.30
C PHE A 37 12.46 1.74 -11.06
N ASP A 38 13.29 1.03 -11.81
CA ASP A 38 12.91 -0.23 -12.42
C ASP A 38 12.82 -1.37 -11.39
N ILE A 39 12.41 -2.55 -11.83
CA ILE A 39 12.24 -3.72 -10.97
C ILE A 39 13.58 -4.22 -10.38
N ASN A 40 14.70 -3.84 -10.96
CA ASN A 40 16.05 -4.17 -10.47
C ASN A 40 16.59 -3.09 -9.51
N GLY A 41 15.80 -2.02 -9.28
CA GLY A 41 16.17 -0.91 -8.42
C GLY A 41 17.05 0.14 -9.06
N HIS A 42 17.22 0.11 -10.40
CA HIS A 42 17.94 1.16 -11.10
C HIS A 42 17.02 2.35 -11.39
N PRO A 43 17.51 3.60 -11.17
CA PRO A 43 16.74 4.77 -11.53
C PRO A 43 16.47 4.81 -13.03
N ASN A 44 15.22 4.91 -13.43
CA ASN A 44 14.79 5.02 -14.83
C ASN A 44 13.82 6.19 -15.08
N GLY A 45 13.54 7.00 -14.05
CA GLY A 45 12.80 8.26 -14.15
C GLY A 45 13.40 9.31 -13.24
N TRP A 46 13.53 10.56 -13.74
CA TRP A 46 14.19 11.66 -13.05
C TRP A 46 13.27 12.88 -13.01
N GLY A 47 13.22 13.54 -11.87
CA GLY A 47 12.50 14.79 -11.64
C GLY A 47 13.42 15.91 -11.17
N GLY A 48 12.90 17.15 -11.19
CA GLY A 48 13.60 18.26 -10.55
C GLY A 48 13.65 18.07 -9.03
N LYS A 49 14.73 18.54 -8.40
CA LYS A 49 14.98 18.49 -6.95
C LYS A 49 13.77 18.93 -6.12
N PHE A 50 13.19 20.09 -6.45
CA PHE A 50 12.02 20.61 -5.75
C PHE A 50 10.84 19.62 -5.82
N PHE A 51 10.56 19.09 -7.01
CA PHE A 51 9.44 18.17 -7.20
C PHE A 51 9.67 16.85 -6.46
N GLY A 52 10.86 16.26 -6.55
CA GLY A 52 11.18 15.00 -5.89
C GLY A 52 11.12 15.12 -4.35
N ILE A 53 11.73 16.15 -3.79
CA ILE A 53 11.92 16.29 -2.34
C ILE A 53 10.73 16.93 -1.63
N ILE A 54 10.03 17.85 -2.28
CA ILE A 54 8.91 18.59 -1.68
C ILE A 54 7.59 18.24 -2.34
N GLY A 55 7.56 18.21 -3.68
CA GLY A 55 6.34 18.02 -4.44
C GLY A 55 5.67 16.68 -4.18
N ILE A 56 6.41 15.57 -4.26
CA ILE A 56 5.89 14.22 -4.04
C ILE A 56 5.32 14.06 -2.62
N PRO A 57 6.05 14.39 -1.53
CA PRO A 57 5.49 14.34 -0.19
C PRO A 57 4.24 15.19 0.00
N LEU A 58 4.17 16.40 -0.59
CA LEU A 58 2.99 17.24 -0.50
C LEU A 58 1.78 16.65 -1.24
N ILE A 59 1.98 16.03 -2.40
CA ILE A 59 0.92 15.32 -3.12
C ILE A 59 0.40 14.16 -2.27
N LEU A 60 1.30 13.38 -1.66
CA LEU A 60 0.91 12.25 -0.81
C LEU A 60 0.25 12.72 0.50
N LEU A 61 0.66 13.87 1.05
CA LEU A 61 -0.06 14.51 2.17
C LEU A 61 -1.49 14.89 1.77
N ALA A 62 -1.69 15.46 0.59
CA ALA A 62 -3.03 15.79 0.10
C ALA A 62 -3.90 14.53 -0.06
N VAL A 63 -3.34 13.43 -0.59
CA VAL A 63 -4.02 12.14 -0.68
C VAL A 63 -4.35 11.59 0.72
N GLN A 64 -3.43 11.69 1.67
CA GLN A 64 -3.63 11.24 3.05
C GLN A 64 -4.74 12.04 3.74
N LEU A 65 -4.74 13.36 3.59
CA LEU A 65 -5.78 14.24 4.15
C LEU A 65 -7.15 13.96 3.53
N PHE A 66 -7.21 13.73 2.22
CA PHE A 66 -8.43 13.31 1.54
C PHE A 66 -8.95 11.98 2.08
N TYR A 67 -8.06 10.99 2.27
CA TYR A 67 -8.41 9.70 2.85
C TYR A 67 -8.91 9.84 4.30
N GLN A 68 -8.22 10.62 5.13
CA GLN A 68 -8.65 10.92 6.50
C GLN A 68 -10.01 11.61 6.52
N GLY A 69 -10.24 12.58 5.63
CA GLY A 69 -11.52 13.26 5.47
C GLY A 69 -12.66 12.28 5.11
N THR A 70 -12.43 11.39 4.16
CA THR A 70 -13.43 10.37 3.78
C THR A 70 -13.76 9.44 4.95
N ILE A 71 -12.78 9.01 5.74
CA ILE A 71 -13.01 8.20 6.93
C ILE A 71 -13.82 8.98 7.97
N LEU A 72 -13.47 10.22 8.25
CA LEU A 72 -14.17 11.05 9.24
C LEU A 72 -15.62 11.32 8.84
N ILE A 73 -15.87 11.61 7.56
CA ILE A 73 -17.21 11.80 7.01
C ILE A 73 -18.00 10.50 7.11
N THR A 74 -17.42 9.39 6.66
CA THR A 74 -18.06 8.09 6.69
C THR A 74 -18.42 7.66 8.10
N THR A 75 -17.53 7.88 9.09
CA THR A 75 -17.81 7.51 10.49
C THR A 75 -18.91 8.38 11.13
N LYS A 76 -19.12 9.60 10.63
CA LYS A 76 -20.21 10.49 11.09
C LYS A 76 -21.55 10.18 10.42
N LEU A 77 -21.54 9.88 9.13
CA LEU A 77 -22.77 9.74 8.32
C LEU A 77 -23.24 8.29 8.19
N ALA A 78 -22.37 7.31 8.39
CA ALA A 78 -22.72 5.90 8.24
C ALA A 78 -23.68 5.46 9.34
N SER A 79 -24.79 4.86 8.92
CA SER A 79 -25.65 4.09 9.81
C SER A 79 -24.85 2.96 10.46
N GLU A 80 -25.33 2.41 11.59
CA GLU A 80 -24.66 1.31 12.32
C GLU A 80 -24.24 0.10 11.45
N LYS A 81 -24.85 -0.05 10.28
CA LYS A 81 -24.60 -1.17 9.34
C LYS A 81 -23.28 -1.08 8.58
N VAL A 82 -22.64 0.10 8.53
CA VAL A 82 -21.39 0.33 7.75
C VAL A 82 -20.28 0.81 8.68
N LYS A 83 -19.91 -0.01 9.65
CA LYS A 83 -18.76 0.28 10.52
C LYS A 83 -17.48 -0.32 9.90
N LEU A 84 -16.54 0.53 9.51
CA LEU A 84 -15.17 0.10 9.19
C LEU A 84 -14.54 -0.55 10.43
N SER A 85 -13.77 -1.61 10.23
CA SER A 85 -12.99 -2.20 11.31
C SER A 85 -11.95 -1.17 11.80
N PRO A 86 -11.89 -0.84 13.10
CA PRO A 86 -10.91 0.10 13.63
C PRO A 86 -9.47 -0.26 13.24
N GLN A 87 -9.13 -1.54 13.32
CA GLN A 87 -7.79 -2.06 13.03
C GLN A 87 -7.41 -1.85 11.57
N ILE A 88 -8.32 -2.17 10.63
CA ILE A 88 -8.08 -1.99 9.18
C ILE A 88 -7.91 -0.51 8.86
N THR A 89 -8.72 0.34 9.47
CA THR A 89 -8.64 1.79 9.27
C THR A 89 -7.31 2.34 9.77
N GLU A 90 -6.87 1.89 10.93
CA GLU A 90 -5.61 2.31 11.53
C GLU A 90 -4.41 1.85 10.69
N ILE A 91 -4.38 0.58 10.27
CA ILE A 91 -3.36 0.05 9.36
C ILE A 91 -3.30 0.88 8.07
N ALA A 92 -4.45 1.18 7.46
CA ALA A 92 -4.50 1.95 6.23
C ALA A 92 -4.00 3.40 6.40
N LEU A 93 -4.22 4.02 7.57
CA LEU A 93 -3.68 5.35 7.88
C LEU A 93 -2.15 5.36 8.02
N TRP A 94 -1.56 4.30 8.59
CA TRP A 94 -0.12 4.18 8.76
C TRP A 94 0.61 3.73 7.49
N LEU A 95 -0.09 3.07 6.57
CA LEU A 95 0.50 2.49 5.37
C LEU A 95 1.16 3.55 4.48
N MET A 96 0.45 4.65 4.19
CA MET A 96 0.94 5.73 3.32
C MET A 96 2.23 6.37 3.85
N PRO A 97 2.29 6.88 5.10
CA PRO A 97 3.51 7.49 5.62
C PRO A 97 4.68 6.51 5.69
N VAL A 98 4.45 5.25 6.03
CA VAL A 98 5.53 4.24 6.09
C VAL A 98 6.11 3.98 4.70
N ILE A 99 5.25 3.78 3.69
CA ILE A 99 5.70 3.59 2.29
C ILE A 99 6.48 4.81 1.81
N LEU A 100 5.98 6.02 2.09
CA LEU A 100 6.66 7.25 1.70
C LEU A 100 8.04 7.38 2.34
N LEU A 101 8.15 7.17 3.65
CA LEU A 101 9.44 7.26 4.35
C LEU A 101 10.48 6.31 3.75
N LEU A 102 10.07 5.10 3.42
CA LEU A 102 10.96 4.12 2.82
C LEU A 102 11.34 4.51 1.38
N ALA A 103 10.37 4.97 0.59
CA ALA A 103 10.61 5.42 -0.78
C ALA A 103 11.52 6.66 -0.84
N GLU A 104 11.25 7.68 -0.01
CA GLU A 104 12.08 8.89 0.07
C GLU A 104 13.47 8.59 0.62
N GLY A 105 13.62 7.65 1.54
CA GLY A 105 14.91 7.16 1.99
C GLY A 105 15.77 6.62 0.84
N VAL A 106 15.15 5.89 -0.09
CA VAL A 106 15.81 5.40 -1.31
C VAL A 106 16.16 6.55 -2.26
N VAL A 107 15.22 7.47 -2.50
CA VAL A 107 15.44 8.65 -3.35
C VAL A 107 16.62 9.47 -2.84
N LEU A 108 16.60 9.83 -1.56
CA LEU A 108 17.66 10.61 -0.92
C LEU A 108 19.02 9.87 -0.92
N SER A 109 19.03 8.59 -0.56
CA SER A 109 20.25 7.78 -0.58
C SER A 109 20.89 7.73 -1.98
N THR A 110 20.07 7.53 -3.01
CA THR A 110 20.52 7.51 -4.39
C THR A 110 21.00 8.89 -4.86
N ALA A 111 20.26 9.95 -4.52
CA ALA A 111 20.59 11.32 -4.88
C ALA A 111 21.93 11.78 -4.27
N LEU A 112 22.25 11.31 -3.06
CA LEU A 112 23.51 11.59 -2.36
C LEU A 112 24.69 10.71 -2.82
N GLY A 113 24.52 9.94 -3.91
CA GLY A 113 25.62 9.18 -4.52
C GLY A 113 25.97 7.87 -3.80
N ASN A 114 25.13 7.38 -2.88
CA ASN A 114 25.34 6.08 -2.28
C ASN A 114 25.10 4.98 -3.32
N SER A 115 26.16 4.51 -3.95
CA SER A 115 26.16 3.51 -5.03
C SER A 115 25.78 2.07 -4.60
N GLY A 116 25.40 1.88 -3.34
CA GLY A 116 24.76 0.63 -2.85
C GLY A 116 23.35 0.40 -3.37
N THR A 117 22.90 1.17 -4.37
CA THR A 117 21.54 1.24 -4.89
C THR A 117 20.99 -0.08 -5.47
N ALA A 118 21.84 -0.92 -6.07
CA ALA A 118 21.41 -2.25 -6.51
C ALA A 118 20.91 -3.14 -5.34
N LYS A 119 21.48 -2.96 -4.13
CA LYS A 119 20.96 -3.59 -2.91
C LYS A 119 19.69 -2.91 -2.39
N ILE A 120 19.60 -1.58 -2.53
CA ILE A 120 18.44 -0.79 -2.07
C ILE A 120 17.19 -1.11 -2.90
N GLY A 121 17.30 -1.24 -4.22
CA GLY A 121 16.18 -1.65 -5.08
C GLY A 121 15.54 -2.95 -4.64
N ARG A 122 16.36 -3.90 -4.20
CA ARG A 122 15.91 -5.18 -3.62
C ARG A 122 15.07 -4.98 -2.36
N TYR A 123 15.46 -4.07 -1.46
CA TYR A 123 14.70 -3.77 -0.25
C TYR A 123 13.39 -3.01 -0.54
N VAL A 124 13.34 -2.20 -1.59
CA VAL A 124 12.09 -1.52 -2.02
C VAL A 124 11.02 -2.54 -2.40
N CYS A 125 11.39 -3.63 -3.07
CA CYS A 125 10.46 -4.70 -3.42
C CYS A 125 9.96 -5.50 -2.21
N LEU A 126 10.67 -5.49 -1.07
CA LEU A 126 10.20 -6.13 0.17
C LEU A 126 9.00 -5.39 0.77
N ILE A 127 8.89 -4.06 0.58
CA ILE A 127 7.84 -3.24 1.16
C ILE A 127 6.45 -3.67 0.65
N PRO A 128 6.19 -3.73 -0.68
CA PRO A 128 4.92 -4.23 -1.19
C PRO A 128 4.59 -5.64 -0.69
N GLY A 129 5.58 -6.52 -0.63
CA GLY A 129 5.41 -7.88 -0.11
C GLY A 129 4.96 -7.90 1.35
N ALA A 130 5.61 -7.10 2.21
CA ALA A 130 5.25 -6.97 3.62
C ALA A 130 3.84 -6.38 3.76
N VAL A 131 3.51 -5.34 2.99
CA VAL A 131 2.17 -4.72 2.96
C VAL A 131 1.10 -5.73 2.56
N ILE A 132 1.31 -6.47 1.47
CA ILE A 132 0.37 -7.50 0.99
C ILE A 132 0.20 -8.59 2.05
N THR A 133 1.27 -9.02 2.72
CA THR A 133 1.23 -10.00 3.81
C THR A 133 0.37 -9.51 4.97
N VAL A 134 0.62 -8.30 5.45
CA VAL A 134 -0.13 -7.70 6.57
C VAL A 134 -1.59 -7.53 6.19
N VAL A 135 -1.89 -6.91 5.04
CA VAL A 135 -3.27 -6.71 4.57
C VAL A 135 -3.97 -8.06 4.38
N GLY A 136 -3.29 -9.06 3.80
CA GLY A 136 -3.80 -10.41 3.62
C GLY A 136 -4.26 -11.03 4.94
N ASN A 137 -3.44 -10.94 5.98
CA ASN A 137 -3.79 -11.46 7.31
C ASN A 137 -5.02 -10.78 7.94
N TYR A 138 -5.32 -9.53 7.56
CA TYR A 138 -6.50 -8.82 8.04
C TYR A 138 -7.72 -8.96 7.13
N LEU A 139 -7.55 -9.35 5.88
CA LEU A 139 -8.62 -9.45 4.90
C LEU A 139 -9.82 -10.31 5.37
N PRO A 140 -9.63 -11.50 6.00
CA PRO A 140 -10.75 -12.32 6.48
C PRO A 140 -11.59 -11.65 7.60
N LYS A 141 -11.02 -10.67 8.29
CA LYS A 141 -11.68 -9.92 9.36
C LYS A 141 -12.49 -8.72 8.82
N CYS A 142 -12.36 -8.43 7.51
CA CYS A 142 -13.03 -7.32 6.87
C CYS A 142 -14.52 -7.64 6.66
N ARG A 143 -15.39 -6.94 7.39
CA ARG A 143 -16.85 -7.02 7.19
C ARG A 143 -17.22 -6.40 5.85
N GLN A 144 -18.29 -6.90 5.21
CA GLN A 144 -18.80 -6.36 3.95
C GLN A 144 -19.06 -4.86 4.06
N ASN A 145 -18.40 -4.09 3.18
CA ASN A 145 -18.53 -2.64 3.12
C ASN A 145 -18.11 -2.14 1.73
N PRO A 146 -18.54 -0.93 1.30
CA PRO A 146 -18.20 -0.39 -0.02
C PRO A 146 -16.81 0.26 -0.11
N TYR A 147 -16.03 0.34 0.98
CA TYR A 147 -14.80 1.13 1.03
C TYR A 147 -13.53 0.29 0.94
N VAL A 148 -13.45 -0.81 1.71
CA VAL A 148 -12.22 -1.62 1.87
C VAL A 148 -12.51 -3.08 1.58
N GLY A 149 -11.65 -3.73 0.78
CA GLY A 149 -11.73 -5.15 0.47
C GLY A 149 -11.72 -5.47 -1.02
N ILE A 150 -11.90 -6.74 -1.35
CA ILE A 150 -12.03 -7.23 -2.74
C ILE A 150 -13.45 -6.97 -3.22
N LYS A 151 -13.64 -5.79 -3.84
CA LYS A 151 -14.92 -5.25 -4.23
C LYS A 151 -15.21 -5.52 -5.70
N VAL A 152 -15.98 -6.55 -5.95
CA VAL A 152 -16.58 -6.82 -7.26
C VAL A 152 -18.11 -6.90 -7.09
N PRO A 153 -18.91 -6.69 -8.13
CA PRO A 153 -20.36 -6.59 -8.00
C PRO A 153 -20.99 -7.75 -7.21
N TRP A 154 -20.53 -8.96 -7.45
CA TRP A 154 -21.06 -10.15 -6.78
C TRP A 154 -20.59 -10.34 -5.34
N THR A 155 -19.45 -9.81 -4.92
CA THR A 155 -19.03 -9.81 -3.50
C THR A 155 -19.78 -8.74 -2.71
N LEU A 156 -20.05 -7.59 -3.33
CA LEU A 156 -20.86 -6.53 -2.70
C LEU A 156 -22.34 -6.90 -2.57
N ALA A 157 -22.86 -7.74 -3.47
CA ALA A 157 -24.25 -8.18 -3.45
C ALA A 157 -24.51 -9.35 -2.48
N ASP A 158 -23.49 -10.14 -2.10
CA ASP A 158 -23.66 -11.37 -1.32
C ASP A 158 -22.63 -11.45 -0.18
N LYS A 159 -23.12 -11.49 1.06
CA LYS A 159 -22.30 -11.58 2.27
C LYS A 159 -21.49 -12.88 2.37
N ASP A 160 -22.04 -13.99 1.90
CA ASP A 160 -21.35 -15.27 1.95
C ASP A 160 -20.21 -15.30 0.93
N ASN A 161 -20.44 -14.74 -0.28
CA ASN A 161 -19.41 -14.56 -1.28
C ASN A 161 -18.33 -13.61 -0.78
N TRP A 162 -18.69 -12.50 -0.12
CA TRP A 162 -17.74 -11.60 0.52
C TRP A 162 -16.85 -12.35 1.51
N ALA A 163 -17.46 -13.07 2.48
CA ALA A 163 -16.72 -13.81 3.50
C ALA A 163 -15.81 -14.90 2.90
N TYR A 164 -16.28 -15.62 1.88
CA TYR A 164 -15.51 -16.62 1.15
C TYR A 164 -14.32 -15.97 0.43
N THR A 165 -14.58 -14.94 -0.36
CA THR A 165 -13.56 -14.22 -1.14
C THR A 165 -12.46 -13.65 -0.26
N HIS A 166 -12.82 -13.02 0.87
CA HIS A 166 -11.86 -12.43 1.78
C HIS A 166 -11.06 -13.47 2.56
N ARG A 167 -11.61 -14.66 2.79
CA ARG A 167 -10.87 -15.79 3.37
C ARG A 167 -9.86 -16.34 2.39
N VAL A 168 -10.27 -16.59 1.13
CA VAL A 168 -9.36 -17.02 0.06
C VAL A 168 -8.29 -15.96 -0.19
N GLY A 169 -8.70 -14.70 -0.36
CA GLY A 169 -7.80 -13.57 -0.54
C GLY A 169 -6.81 -13.42 0.62
N GLY A 170 -7.26 -13.63 1.85
CA GLY A 170 -6.41 -13.58 3.03
C GLY A 170 -5.24 -14.56 2.95
N TRP A 171 -5.50 -15.81 2.64
CA TRP A 171 -4.45 -16.82 2.46
C TRP A 171 -3.54 -16.51 1.27
N VAL A 172 -4.14 -16.20 0.12
CA VAL A 172 -3.40 -15.92 -1.12
C VAL A 172 -2.49 -14.70 -0.95
N TRP A 173 -2.98 -13.63 -0.32
CA TRP A 173 -2.19 -12.41 -0.10
C TRP A 173 -1.10 -12.62 0.95
N THR A 174 -1.39 -13.33 2.04
CA THR A 174 -0.39 -13.59 3.08
C THR A 174 0.76 -14.44 2.52
N ILE A 175 0.44 -15.55 1.87
CA ILE A 175 1.46 -16.44 1.28
C ILE A 175 2.15 -15.75 0.11
N GLY A 176 1.39 -15.09 -0.77
CA GLY A 176 1.92 -14.38 -1.93
C GLY A 176 2.83 -13.23 -1.53
N GLY A 177 2.51 -12.48 -0.48
CA GLY A 177 3.38 -11.42 0.04
C GLY A 177 4.71 -11.97 0.58
N LEU A 178 4.67 -13.08 1.33
CA LEU A 178 5.88 -13.78 1.81
C LEU A 178 6.74 -14.31 0.66
N LEU A 179 6.11 -14.97 -0.33
CA LEU A 179 6.80 -15.45 -1.53
C LEU A 179 7.36 -14.29 -2.37
N GLY A 180 6.61 -13.19 -2.48
CA GLY A 180 7.06 -11.98 -3.17
C GLY A 180 8.32 -11.39 -2.54
N MET A 181 8.38 -11.32 -1.20
CA MET A 181 9.59 -10.91 -0.48
C MET A 181 10.75 -11.87 -0.73
N LEU A 182 10.51 -13.19 -0.67
CA LEU A 182 11.53 -14.20 -0.94
C LEU A 182 12.08 -14.09 -2.36
N PHE A 183 11.21 -13.96 -3.36
CA PHE A 183 11.62 -13.85 -4.77
C PHE A 183 12.33 -12.53 -5.08
N ALA A 184 11.92 -11.43 -4.42
CA ALA A 184 12.65 -10.17 -4.47
C ALA A 184 14.06 -10.32 -3.88
N PHE A 185 14.20 -11.05 -2.77
CA PHE A 185 15.50 -11.32 -2.15
C PHE A 185 16.41 -12.20 -3.02
N LEU A 186 15.82 -13.17 -3.74
CA LEU A 186 16.55 -14.09 -4.62
C LEU A 186 16.77 -13.54 -6.06
N ASP A 187 16.35 -12.32 -6.35
CA ASP A 187 16.38 -11.70 -7.68
C ASP A 187 15.58 -12.49 -8.75
N TRP A 188 14.56 -13.22 -8.35
CA TRP A 188 13.71 -14.02 -9.24
C TRP A 188 12.56 -13.18 -9.80
N THR A 189 12.88 -12.25 -10.68
CA THR A 189 11.94 -11.26 -11.23
C THR A 189 10.68 -11.89 -11.84
N VAL A 190 10.82 -12.94 -12.66
CA VAL A 190 9.67 -13.61 -13.29
C VAL A 190 8.74 -14.23 -12.24
N ALA A 191 9.32 -14.88 -11.21
CA ALA A 191 8.55 -15.47 -10.12
C ALA A 191 7.83 -14.38 -9.29
N LEU A 192 8.51 -13.26 -9.01
CA LEU A 192 7.92 -12.10 -8.33
C LEU A 192 6.71 -11.55 -9.09
N VAL A 193 6.85 -11.29 -10.40
CA VAL A 193 5.75 -10.79 -11.25
C VAL A 193 4.60 -11.79 -11.31
N SER A 194 4.92 -13.09 -11.42
CA SER A 194 3.90 -14.15 -11.41
C SER A 194 3.10 -14.18 -10.11
N VAL A 195 3.77 -14.06 -8.96
CA VAL A 195 3.10 -14.01 -7.64
C VAL A 195 2.20 -12.80 -7.54
N ILE A 196 2.64 -11.62 -7.97
CA ILE A 196 1.83 -10.39 -7.96
C ILE A 196 0.55 -10.59 -8.79
N ALA A 197 0.66 -11.19 -9.97
CA ALA A 197 -0.49 -11.50 -10.81
C ALA A 197 -1.45 -12.48 -10.11
N LEU A 198 -0.94 -13.56 -9.52
CA LEU A 198 -1.73 -14.58 -8.82
C LEU A 198 -2.46 -14.03 -7.59
N VAL A 199 -1.83 -13.14 -6.84
CA VAL A 199 -2.43 -12.48 -5.65
C VAL A 199 -3.70 -11.71 -6.05
N VAL A 200 -3.74 -11.12 -7.23
CA VAL A 200 -4.92 -10.42 -7.75
C VAL A 200 -5.94 -11.39 -8.36
N ILE A 201 -5.49 -12.29 -9.23
CA ILE A 201 -6.36 -13.13 -10.06
C ILE A 201 -7.10 -14.18 -9.24
N ILE A 202 -6.39 -14.91 -8.35
CA ILE A 202 -6.96 -16.05 -7.63
C ILE A 202 -8.22 -15.67 -6.81
N PRO A 203 -8.22 -14.62 -5.98
CA PRO A 203 -9.41 -14.28 -5.20
C PRO A 203 -10.59 -13.84 -6.09
N ILE A 204 -10.32 -13.14 -7.20
CA ILE A 204 -11.36 -12.68 -8.14
C ILE A 204 -12.01 -13.88 -8.83
N VAL A 205 -11.19 -14.79 -9.37
CA VAL A 205 -11.68 -16.00 -10.03
C VAL A 205 -12.45 -16.90 -9.06
N ALA A 206 -11.92 -17.11 -7.85
CA ALA A 206 -12.58 -17.88 -6.81
C ALA A 206 -13.95 -17.30 -6.45
N SER A 207 -14.03 -15.97 -6.30
CA SER A 207 -15.29 -15.27 -6.00
C SER A 207 -16.32 -15.37 -7.13
N TYR A 208 -15.85 -15.31 -8.39
CA TYR A 208 -16.72 -15.48 -9.56
C TYR A 208 -17.29 -16.90 -9.62
N ILE A 209 -16.45 -17.92 -9.45
CA ILE A 209 -16.87 -19.33 -9.46
C ILE A 209 -17.89 -19.56 -8.33
N TYR A 210 -17.64 -19.01 -7.12
CA TYR A 210 -18.59 -19.10 -6.01
C TYR A 210 -19.94 -18.47 -6.38
N SER A 211 -19.95 -17.28 -6.96
CA SER A 211 -21.16 -16.59 -7.40
C SER A 211 -21.96 -17.39 -8.42
N ARG A 212 -21.27 -18.01 -9.41
CA ARG A 212 -21.92 -18.83 -10.44
C ARG A 212 -22.55 -20.11 -9.85
N ARG A 213 -21.84 -20.80 -8.95
CA ARG A 213 -22.34 -22.01 -8.29
C ARG A 213 -23.55 -21.75 -7.40
N LYS A 214 -23.59 -20.59 -6.73
CA LYS A 214 -24.73 -20.21 -5.86
C LYS A 214 -25.97 -19.86 -6.67
N ARG A 215 -25.82 -19.32 -7.88
CA ARG A 215 -26.94 -19.02 -8.79
C ARG A 215 -27.51 -20.24 -9.50
N ALA A 216 -26.77 -21.32 -9.57
CA ALA A 216 -27.16 -22.56 -10.23
C ALA A 216 -27.89 -23.55 -9.28
N LYS A 217 -27.98 -23.23 -8.00
CA LYS A 217 -28.76 -23.92 -6.97
C LYS A 217 -30.07 -23.19 -6.70
#